data_cb36d9597d7647b0c52f3b9dd2e45668
#
_entry.id   cb36d9597d7647b0c52f3b9dd2e45668
#
_cell.length_a   1.000
_cell.length_b   1.000
_cell.length_c   1.000
_cell.angle_alpha   90.00
_cell.angle_beta   90.00
_cell.angle_gamma   90.00
#
_symmetry.space_group_name_H-M   'P 1'
#
loop_
_entity.id
_entity.type
_entity.pdbx_description
1 polymer ?
#
loop_
_entity_poly.entity_id
_entity_poly.type
_entity_poly.pdbx_seq_one_letter_code
_entity_poly.pdbx_strand_id
1 'polypeptide(L)'
;MVASAHHPGPDGPAELVLVSSGPGEVSNWAVPMARAAAAWAARRGLRLALSLVLPPCQFASGQESAYARRQGLFSRVLGPTGCLAVVTGLIRMPVAPRGCVLHLGGDLWYSAVLGRRLGYPAFAYVETPLIQKRARQFERIFLPSEALAGVLRARGVPEERLLVVGDLRVDHLSSHRHPDTSPRAGTRVALLPGSRRWIVEGVLPLFLEAGRAMRARRADLGFGVIASPFLRQDVLEAVLRPHRRALEELSAEVVQDGRLGALAGSDLAITVPGTNTVELAILGVPMVVVLPLHRPVHVRTEGLSEWLGRIPGLGHAIKGLMARRFVRRGEFAAWPNREAGRRIVPELVGRVSPSDVAEAALALLSDRAGLDRMGRELRSLYSTPPGVAERVLEAMAPRLGAIARPSPVPV
;
A
#
# COMPACT_ATOMS: atom_id res chain seq x y z
N MET A 1 -41.81 2.41 33.55
CA MET A 1 -41.93 1.85 32.21
C MET A 1 -40.49 1.75 31.67
N VAL A 2 -39.91 0.55 31.70
CA VAL A 2 -38.57 0.26 31.20
C VAL A 2 -38.71 0.08 29.69
N ALA A 3 -38.07 0.96 28.91
CA ALA A 3 -38.05 0.84 27.47
C ALA A 3 -37.28 -0.43 27.08
N SER A 4 -38.04 -1.41 26.56
CA SER A 4 -37.51 -2.65 25.99
C SER A 4 -36.53 -2.29 24.88
N ALA A 5 -35.25 -2.63 25.07
CA ALA A 5 -34.24 -2.53 24.05
C ALA A 5 -34.63 -3.49 22.91
N HIS A 6 -35.16 -2.95 21.83
CA HIS A 6 -35.38 -3.69 20.59
C HIS A 6 -34.03 -4.17 20.09
N HIS A 7 -33.72 -5.43 20.30
CA HIS A 7 -32.66 -6.10 19.53
C HIS A 7 -33.17 -6.21 18.09
N PRO A 8 -32.57 -5.52 17.13
CA PRO A 8 -32.94 -5.67 15.74
C PRO A 8 -32.70 -7.12 15.31
N GLY A 9 -33.73 -7.73 14.70
CA GLY A 9 -33.67 -9.08 14.17
C GLY A 9 -32.51 -9.32 13.19
N PRO A 10 -32.19 -10.58 12.83
CA PRO A 10 -31.03 -10.93 11.99
C PRO A 10 -30.99 -10.24 10.60
N ASP A 11 -32.10 -9.66 10.15
CA ASP A 11 -32.28 -9.11 8.80
C ASP A 11 -32.01 -7.58 8.65
N GLY A 12 -31.58 -6.89 9.73
CA GLY A 12 -31.27 -5.46 9.69
C GLY A 12 -30.00 -5.15 8.88
N PRO A 13 -29.92 -3.92 8.26
CA PRO A 13 -28.71 -3.52 7.53
C PRO A 13 -27.52 -3.44 8.50
N ALA A 14 -26.35 -3.86 8.00
CA ALA A 14 -25.07 -3.74 8.69
C ALA A 14 -24.18 -2.68 8.00
N GLU A 15 -23.19 -2.17 8.74
CA GLU A 15 -22.22 -1.21 8.19
C GLU A 15 -20.79 -1.63 8.54
N LEU A 16 -19.91 -1.61 7.54
CA LEU A 16 -18.48 -1.74 7.72
C LEU A 16 -17.82 -0.38 7.42
N VAL A 17 -17.26 0.22 8.45
CA VAL A 17 -16.52 1.49 8.36
C VAL A 17 -15.04 1.17 8.25
N LEU A 18 -14.46 1.38 7.07
CA LEU A 18 -13.02 1.25 6.83
C LEU A 18 -12.34 2.58 7.15
N VAL A 19 -11.23 2.53 7.89
CA VAL A 19 -10.40 3.69 8.21
C VAL A 19 -9.03 3.50 7.59
N SER A 20 -8.64 4.39 6.68
CA SER A 20 -7.39 4.32 5.94
C SER A 20 -6.91 5.72 5.60
N SER A 21 -5.64 5.95 5.29
CA SER A 21 -5.14 7.32 5.18
C SER A 21 -4.30 7.62 3.94
N GLY A 22 -3.29 6.85 3.65
CA GLY A 22 -2.36 7.13 2.56
C GLY A 22 -2.75 6.48 1.23
N PRO A 23 -2.15 6.94 0.11
CA PRO A 23 -2.46 6.41 -1.22
C PRO A 23 -2.30 4.90 -1.32
N GLY A 24 -1.16 4.37 -0.83
CA GLY A 24 -0.87 2.93 -0.86
C GLY A 24 -1.81 2.11 0.02
N GLU A 25 -2.23 2.65 1.16
CA GLU A 25 -3.16 2.00 2.08
C GLU A 25 -4.57 1.95 1.48
N VAL A 26 -5.02 3.04 0.86
CA VAL A 26 -6.34 3.09 0.20
C VAL A 26 -6.40 2.13 -0.99
N SER A 27 -5.36 2.11 -1.86
CA SER A 27 -5.37 1.26 -3.06
C SER A 27 -5.16 -0.22 -2.76
N ASN A 28 -4.31 -0.55 -1.77
CA ASN A 28 -3.89 -1.93 -1.54
C ASN A 28 -4.64 -2.64 -0.40
N TRP A 29 -5.31 -1.87 0.48
CA TRP A 29 -6.06 -2.45 1.60
C TRP A 29 -7.54 -2.05 1.58
N ALA A 30 -7.85 -0.73 1.61
CA ALA A 30 -9.24 -0.29 1.78
C ALA A 30 -10.14 -0.67 0.60
N VAL A 31 -9.71 -0.42 -0.62
CA VAL A 31 -10.49 -0.76 -1.84
C VAL A 31 -10.59 -2.28 -2.04
N PRO A 32 -9.51 -3.07 -1.96
CA PRO A 32 -9.62 -4.53 -2.03
C PRO A 32 -10.47 -5.13 -0.93
N MET A 33 -10.34 -4.65 0.33
CA MET A 33 -11.18 -5.09 1.45
C MET A 33 -12.66 -4.76 1.21
N ALA A 34 -12.97 -3.57 0.68
CA ALA A 34 -14.35 -3.20 0.35
C ALA A 34 -14.95 -4.12 -0.72
N ARG A 35 -14.18 -4.48 -1.77
CA ARG A 35 -14.62 -5.44 -2.79
C ARG A 35 -14.86 -6.82 -2.19
N ALA A 36 -13.94 -7.30 -1.38
CA ALA A 36 -14.08 -8.57 -0.69
C ALA A 36 -15.30 -8.58 0.24
N ALA A 37 -15.53 -7.50 0.99
CA ALA A 37 -16.68 -7.35 1.88
C ALA A 37 -18.01 -7.32 1.13
N ALA A 38 -18.08 -6.62 0.00
CA ALA A 38 -19.28 -6.61 -0.85
C ALA A 38 -19.60 -8.01 -1.40
N ALA A 39 -18.60 -8.73 -1.93
CA ALA A 39 -18.75 -10.09 -2.42
C ALA A 39 -19.10 -11.08 -1.29
N TRP A 40 -18.46 -10.94 -0.13
CA TRP A 40 -18.73 -11.75 1.06
C TRP A 40 -20.17 -11.56 1.58
N ALA A 41 -20.64 -10.31 1.65
CA ALA A 41 -22.00 -9.97 2.06
C ALA A 41 -23.04 -10.50 1.07
N ALA A 42 -22.79 -10.36 -0.25
CA ALA A 42 -23.68 -10.87 -1.31
C ALA A 42 -23.85 -12.39 -1.21
N ARG A 43 -22.75 -13.14 -0.99
CA ARG A 43 -22.83 -14.61 -0.80
C ARG A 43 -23.66 -15.05 0.43
N ARG A 44 -23.87 -14.13 1.38
CA ARG A 44 -24.63 -14.37 2.62
C ARG A 44 -26.02 -13.73 2.64
N GLY A 45 -26.41 -13.05 1.56
CA GLY A 45 -27.67 -12.29 1.53
C GLY A 45 -27.70 -11.12 2.52
N LEU A 46 -26.55 -10.66 3.00
CA LEU A 46 -26.42 -9.58 3.98
C LEU A 46 -26.45 -8.20 3.30
N ARG A 47 -27.31 -7.30 3.79
CA ARG A 47 -27.30 -5.90 3.36
C ARG A 47 -26.19 -5.15 4.10
N LEU A 48 -25.03 -4.99 3.46
CA LEU A 48 -23.85 -4.36 4.02
C LEU A 48 -23.58 -3.00 3.36
N ALA A 49 -23.65 -1.94 4.15
CA ALA A 49 -23.19 -0.62 3.73
C ALA A 49 -21.67 -0.50 3.99
N LEU A 50 -20.95 0.05 3.01
CA LEU A 50 -19.51 0.28 3.12
C LEU A 50 -19.23 1.77 3.23
N SER A 51 -18.59 2.19 4.31
CA SER A 51 -18.14 3.56 4.53
C SER A 51 -16.61 3.62 4.59
N LEU A 52 -16.02 4.64 3.96
CA LEU A 52 -14.59 4.92 4.08
C LEU A 52 -14.39 6.25 4.80
N VAL A 53 -13.56 6.23 5.84
CA VAL A 53 -13.16 7.41 6.58
C VAL A 53 -11.64 7.59 6.41
N LEU A 54 -11.25 8.79 5.96
CA LEU A 54 -9.87 9.16 5.69
C LEU A 54 -9.42 10.20 6.72
N PRO A 55 -8.70 9.80 7.79
CA PRO A 55 -8.15 10.73 8.75
C PRO A 55 -7.12 11.68 8.14
N PRO A 56 -6.84 12.83 8.77
CA PRO A 56 -5.70 13.66 8.41
C PRO A 56 -4.41 12.85 8.40
N CYS A 57 -3.66 12.92 7.31
CA CYS A 57 -2.43 12.19 7.12
C CYS A 57 -1.39 13.04 6.40
N GLN A 58 -0.20 13.14 6.95
CA GLN A 58 0.91 13.88 6.36
C GLN A 58 1.41 13.27 5.04
N PHE A 59 1.12 11.99 4.80
CA PHE A 59 1.51 11.26 3.59
C PHE A 59 0.41 11.23 2.53
N ALA A 60 -0.74 11.87 2.79
CA ALA A 60 -1.83 11.93 1.84
C ALA A 60 -1.43 12.68 0.56
N SER A 61 -1.95 12.22 -0.57
CA SER A 61 -1.82 12.90 -1.86
C SER A 61 -2.90 13.98 -2.06
N GLY A 62 -3.98 13.93 -1.26
CA GLY A 62 -5.19 14.71 -1.41
C GLY A 62 -6.19 14.14 -2.41
N GLN A 63 -5.85 13.02 -3.07
CA GLN A 63 -6.70 12.38 -4.09
C GLN A 63 -7.38 11.09 -3.59
N GLU A 64 -7.13 10.68 -2.36
CA GLU A 64 -7.64 9.43 -1.79
C GLU A 64 -9.18 9.37 -1.81
N SER A 65 -9.84 10.48 -1.42
CA SER A 65 -11.31 10.57 -1.47
C SER A 65 -11.86 10.46 -2.88
N ALA A 66 -11.24 11.13 -3.84
CA ALA A 66 -11.67 11.09 -5.24
C ALA A 66 -11.43 9.70 -5.84
N TYR A 67 -10.28 9.09 -5.57
CA TYR A 67 -9.96 7.73 -5.99
C TYR A 67 -10.97 6.72 -5.45
N ALA A 68 -11.28 6.77 -4.14
CA ALA A 68 -12.23 5.86 -3.51
C ALA A 68 -13.65 6.00 -4.08
N ARG A 69 -14.11 7.25 -4.32
CA ARG A 69 -15.44 7.49 -4.93
C ARG A 69 -15.55 6.92 -6.33
N ARG A 70 -14.50 7.03 -7.16
CA ARG A 70 -14.48 6.45 -8.52
C ARG A 70 -14.62 4.92 -8.53
N GLN A 71 -14.30 4.24 -7.42
CA GLN A 71 -14.47 2.78 -7.33
C GLN A 71 -15.94 2.34 -7.26
N GLY A 72 -16.87 3.23 -6.90
CA GLY A 72 -18.31 2.91 -6.81
C GLY A 72 -18.68 1.91 -5.70
N LEU A 73 -17.76 1.62 -4.77
CA LEU A 73 -17.94 0.61 -3.71
C LEU A 73 -18.54 1.17 -2.42
N PHE A 74 -18.29 2.44 -2.15
CA PHE A 74 -18.61 3.07 -0.88
C PHE A 74 -19.90 3.87 -0.95
N SER A 75 -20.82 3.59 -0.05
CA SER A 75 -22.02 4.41 0.16
C SER A 75 -21.66 5.77 0.75
N ARG A 76 -20.53 5.87 1.45
CA ARG A 76 -20.03 7.10 2.07
C ARG A 76 -18.51 7.16 2.04
N VAL A 77 -17.95 8.32 1.67
CA VAL A 77 -16.51 8.61 1.77
C VAL A 77 -16.35 9.94 2.49
N LEU A 78 -15.79 9.90 3.71
CA LEU A 78 -15.44 11.06 4.51
C LEU A 78 -13.94 11.35 4.36
N GLY A 79 -13.64 12.55 3.86
CA GLY A 79 -12.26 13.06 3.83
C GLY A 79 -11.81 13.58 5.21
N PRO A 80 -10.60 14.17 5.31
CA PRO A 80 -10.00 14.57 6.57
C PRO A 80 -10.87 15.51 7.42
N THR A 81 -11.50 16.51 6.80
CA THR A 81 -12.40 17.45 7.49
C THR A 81 -13.65 16.77 8.02
N GLY A 82 -14.26 15.87 7.24
CA GLY A 82 -15.40 15.07 7.68
C GLY A 82 -15.04 14.11 8.80
N CYS A 83 -13.86 13.47 8.73
CA CYS A 83 -13.35 12.64 9.81
C CYS A 83 -13.21 13.44 11.12
N LEU A 84 -12.58 14.62 11.07
CA LEU A 84 -12.43 15.50 12.24
C LEU A 84 -13.78 15.93 12.80
N ALA A 85 -14.73 16.28 11.95
CA ALA A 85 -16.05 16.71 12.38
C ALA A 85 -16.82 15.59 13.12
N VAL A 86 -16.70 14.33 12.67
CA VAL A 86 -17.29 13.17 13.38
C VAL A 86 -16.55 12.90 14.70
N VAL A 87 -15.23 12.88 14.68
CA VAL A 87 -14.40 12.59 15.85
C VAL A 87 -14.56 13.60 16.96
N THR A 88 -14.69 14.89 16.62
CA THR A 88 -14.94 15.98 17.58
C THR A 88 -16.40 16.05 18.03
N GLY A 89 -17.32 15.39 17.32
CA GLY A 89 -18.76 15.42 17.62
C GLY A 89 -19.51 16.61 17.02
N LEU A 90 -18.87 17.38 16.14
CA LEU A 90 -19.52 18.50 15.41
C LEU A 90 -20.61 17.99 14.48
N ILE A 91 -20.45 16.81 13.91
CA ILE A 91 -21.48 16.14 13.11
C ILE A 91 -21.70 14.73 13.62
N ARG A 92 -22.95 14.26 13.51
CA ARG A 92 -23.28 12.85 13.76
C ARG A 92 -23.31 12.12 12.43
N MET A 93 -22.57 11.04 12.34
CA MET A 93 -22.62 10.11 11.21
C MET A 93 -23.83 9.20 11.42
N PRO A 94 -24.75 9.07 10.44
CA PRO A 94 -25.81 8.06 10.51
C PRO A 94 -25.20 6.66 10.61
N VAL A 95 -25.74 5.84 11.50
CA VAL A 95 -25.25 4.49 11.79
C VAL A 95 -26.31 3.44 11.46
N ALA A 96 -25.89 2.27 11.02
CA ALA A 96 -26.73 1.10 10.91
C ALA A 96 -26.95 0.47 12.31
N PRO A 97 -27.98 -0.38 12.51
CA PRO A 97 -28.22 -1.08 13.78
C PRO A 97 -27.04 -1.96 14.23
N ARG A 98 -26.21 -2.38 13.30
CA ARG A 98 -24.99 -3.18 13.52
C ARG A 98 -23.87 -2.64 12.68
N GLY A 99 -22.65 -2.80 13.15
CA GLY A 99 -21.49 -2.39 12.35
C GLY A 99 -20.18 -2.63 13.06
N CYS A 100 -19.12 -2.44 12.30
CA CYS A 100 -17.74 -2.52 12.76
C CYS A 100 -16.93 -1.37 12.19
N VAL A 101 -15.91 -0.97 12.92
CA VAL A 101 -14.81 -0.12 12.41
C VAL A 101 -13.59 -1.00 12.19
N LEU A 102 -13.06 -1.00 10.97
CA LEU A 102 -11.82 -1.68 10.64
C LEU A 102 -10.73 -0.67 10.28
N HIS A 103 -9.70 -0.61 11.11
CA HIS A 103 -8.49 0.15 10.84
C HIS A 103 -7.62 -0.55 9.80
N LEU A 104 -7.25 0.16 8.74
CA LEU A 104 -6.41 -0.31 7.65
C LEU A 104 -5.22 0.62 7.36
N GLY A 105 -4.96 1.60 8.23
CA GLY A 105 -3.84 2.52 8.09
C GLY A 105 -4.10 3.90 8.67
N GLY A 106 -3.01 4.64 8.89
CA GLY A 106 -3.04 5.93 9.58
C GLY A 106 -2.87 5.82 11.10
N ASP A 107 -3.31 6.84 11.83
CA ASP A 107 -3.25 6.81 13.30
C ASP A 107 -4.43 6.02 13.88
N LEU A 108 -4.10 4.98 14.65
CA LEU A 108 -5.02 4.11 15.36
C LEU A 108 -6.02 4.86 16.27
N TRP A 109 -5.66 6.06 16.74
CA TRP A 109 -6.52 6.87 17.60
C TRP A 109 -7.84 7.21 16.91
N TYR A 110 -7.81 7.56 15.62
CA TYR A 110 -9.03 7.89 14.87
C TYR A 110 -10.00 6.70 14.82
N SER A 111 -9.50 5.51 14.55
CA SER A 111 -10.33 4.29 14.48
C SER A 111 -10.95 3.95 15.84
N ALA A 112 -10.18 4.07 16.92
CA ALA A 112 -10.64 3.84 18.26
C ALA A 112 -11.71 4.85 18.72
N VAL A 113 -11.52 6.14 18.35
CA VAL A 113 -12.52 7.18 18.65
C VAL A 113 -13.77 7.01 17.81
N LEU A 114 -13.64 6.71 16.52
CA LEU A 114 -14.77 6.44 15.64
C LEU A 114 -15.61 5.25 16.15
N GLY A 115 -14.96 4.15 16.55
CA GLY A 115 -15.67 3.01 17.13
C GLY A 115 -16.54 3.42 18.31
N ARG A 116 -15.99 4.20 19.25
CA ARG A 116 -16.75 4.71 20.41
C ARG A 116 -17.87 5.68 20.01
N ARG A 117 -17.63 6.59 19.05
CA ARG A 117 -18.61 7.57 18.60
C ARG A 117 -19.78 6.93 17.85
N LEU A 118 -19.53 5.87 17.11
CA LEU A 118 -20.53 5.15 16.33
C LEU A 118 -21.21 4.02 17.13
N GLY A 119 -20.69 3.69 18.31
CA GLY A 119 -21.15 2.53 19.08
C GLY A 119 -20.76 1.19 18.42
N TYR A 120 -19.75 1.17 17.58
CA TYR A 120 -19.28 -0.01 16.86
C TYR A 120 -18.00 -0.56 17.47
N PRO A 121 -17.85 -1.89 17.58
CA PRO A 121 -16.58 -2.51 17.92
C PRO A 121 -15.52 -2.15 16.87
N ALA A 122 -14.32 -1.85 17.35
CA ALA A 122 -13.18 -1.54 16.51
C ALA A 122 -12.27 -2.76 16.35
N PHE A 123 -11.81 -2.97 15.12
CA PHE A 123 -10.84 -3.97 14.69
C PHE A 123 -9.68 -3.27 14.02
N ALA A 124 -8.49 -3.89 14.01
CA ALA A 124 -7.34 -3.30 13.35
C ALA A 124 -6.54 -4.36 12.59
N TYR A 125 -6.17 -4.05 11.35
CA TYR A 125 -5.08 -4.72 10.63
C TYR A 125 -3.83 -3.85 10.76
N VAL A 126 -2.72 -4.43 11.20
CA VAL A 126 -1.48 -3.69 11.45
C VAL A 126 -0.26 -4.46 10.97
N GLU A 127 0.73 -3.74 10.43
CA GLU A 127 2.03 -4.28 10.00
C GLU A 127 3.19 -3.90 10.94
N THR A 128 2.89 -3.15 12.00
CA THR A 128 3.90 -2.67 12.94
C THR A 128 3.44 -2.87 14.38
N PRO A 129 4.36 -2.98 15.33
CA PRO A 129 4.01 -3.19 16.74
C PRO A 129 3.51 -1.91 17.46
N LEU A 130 3.25 -0.82 16.75
CA LEU A 130 2.82 0.47 17.32
C LEU A 130 1.45 0.39 18.03
N ILE A 131 0.62 -0.58 17.67
CA ILE A 131 -0.69 -0.81 18.29
C ILE A 131 -0.61 -1.17 19.78
N GLN A 132 0.52 -1.64 20.27
CA GLN A 132 0.71 -2.08 21.65
C GLN A 132 0.04 -1.17 22.69
N LYS A 133 0.25 0.14 22.60
CA LYS A 133 -0.30 1.14 23.56
C LYS A 133 -1.83 1.28 23.47
N ARG A 134 -2.45 0.83 22.40
CA ARG A 134 -3.88 0.97 22.11
C ARG A 134 -4.60 -0.37 21.92
N ALA A 135 -3.91 -1.49 22.07
CA ALA A 135 -4.44 -2.82 21.78
C ALA A 135 -5.78 -3.11 22.47
N ARG A 136 -5.95 -2.61 23.72
CA ARG A 136 -7.20 -2.78 24.49
C ARG A 136 -8.42 -2.08 23.90
N GLN A 137 -8.21 -1.12 22.96
CA GLN A 137 -9.29 -0.38 22.31
C GLN A 137 -9.86 -1.10 21.09
N PHE A 138 -9.24 -2.23 20.70
CA PHE A 138 -9.64 -3.05 19.57
C PHE A 138 -10.10 -4.43 20.04
N GLU A 139 -11.19 -4.92 19.47
CA GLU A 139 -11.74 -6.23 19.79
C GLU A 139 -10.82 -7.35 19.30
N ARG A 140 -10.33 -7.22 18.06
CA ARG A 140 -9.28 -8.07 17.47
C ARG A 140 -8.28 -7.26 16.68
N ILE A 141 -7.09 -7.80 16.58
CA ILE A 141 -5.94 -7.25 15.85
C ILE A 141 -5.49 -8.29 14.85
N PHE A 142 -5.64 -7.97 13.58
CA PHE A 142 -5.26 -8.81 12.46
C PHE A 142 -3.81 -8.52 12.07
N LEU A 143 -3.04 -9.57 11.83
CA LEU A 143 -1.60 -9.49 11.62
C LEU A 143 -1.19 -10.22 10.34
N PRO A 144 -0.18 -9.71 9.61
CA PRO A 144 0.34 -10.37 8.41
C PRO A 144 1.16 -11.62 8.70
N SER A 145 1.78 -11.71 9.89
CA SER A 145 2.74 -12.79 10.18
C SER A 145 2.80 -13.15 11.65
N GLU A 146 3.20 -14.39 11.92
CA GLU A 146 3.45 -14.89 13.26
C GLU A 146 4.63 -14.17 13.96
N ALA A 147 5.61 -13.73 13.17
CA ALA A 147 6.73 -12.94 13.71
C ALA A 147 6.24 -11.66 14.40
N LEU A 148 5.32 -10.92 13.78
CA LEU A 148 4.73 -9.73 14.40
C LEU A 148 3.85 -10.10 15.60
N ALA A 149 3.11 -11.20 15.55
CA ALA A 149 2.33 -11.69 16.69
C ALA A 149 3.24 -11.96 17.89
N GLY A 150 4.38 -12.64 17.68
CA GLY A 150 5.38 -12.90 18.73
C GLY A 150 5.92 -11.61 19.36
N VAL A 151 6.21 -10.58 18.55
CA VAL A 151 6.65 -9.27 19.06
C VAL A 151 5.56 -8.61 19.92
N LEU A 152 4.28 -8.70 19.52
CA LEU A 152 3.17 -8.10 20.28
C LEU A 152 2.89 -8.86 21.56
N ARG A 153 2.96 -10.21 21.56
CA ARG A 153 2.89 -11.05 22.78
C ARG A 153 3.96 -10.66 23.78
N ALA A 154 5.20 -10.59 23.32
CA ALA A 154 6.34 -10.18 24.18
C ALA A 154 6.18 -8.77 24.76
N ARG A 155 5.34 -7.93 24.16
CA ARG A 155 4.97 -6.60 24.64
C ARG A 155 3.70 -6.57 25.49
N GLY A 156 3.15 -7.73 25.84
CA GLY A 156 1.99 -7.84 26.72
C GLY A 156 0.63 -7.61 26.06
N VAL A 157 0.53 -7.75 24.74
CA VAL A 157 -0.77 -7.77 24.06
C VAL A 157 -1.39 -9.16 24.25
N PRO A 158 -2.63 -9.26 24.77
CA PRO A 158 -3.26 -10.54 25.04
C PRO A 158 -3.47 -11.37 23.77
N GLU A 159 -3.21 -12.68 23.87
CA GLU A 159 -3.26 -13.62 22.73
C GLU A 159 -4.64 -13.68 22.09
N GLU A 160 -5.70 -13.64 22.90
CA GLU A 160 -7.08 -13.68 22.43
C GLU A 160 -7.47 -12.51 21.53
N ARG A 161 -6.66 -11.43 21.52
CA ARG A 161 -6.85 -10.28 20.62
C ARG A 161 -6.11 -10.41 19.31
N LEU A 162 -5.11 -11.26 19.23
CA LEU A 162 -4.26 -11.42 18.07
C LEU A 162 -4.81 -12.49 17.13
N LEU A 163 -4.84 -12.20 15.84
CA LEU A 163 -5.18 -13.17 14.81
C LEU A 163 -4.28 -12.98 13.60
N VAL A 164 -3.45 -13.96 13.33
CA VAL A 164 -2.62 -13.97 12.12
C VAL A 164 -3.49 -14.36 10.94
N VAL A 165 -3.69 -13.43 10.02
CA VAL A 165 -4.54 -13.60 8.84
C VAL A 165 -3.74 -13.64 7.54
N GLY A 166 -2.49 -13.14 7.57
CA GLY A 166 -1.66 -12.96 6.39
C GLY A 166 -1.70 -11.54 5.83
N ASP A 167 -0.98 -11.33 4.73
CA ASP A 167 -0.88 -10.01 4.11
C ASP A 167 -2.10 -9.72 3.21
N LEU A 168 -2.88 -8.70 3.56
CA LEU A 168 -4.09 -8.27 2.83
C LEU A 168 -3.84 -7.92 1.35
N ARG A 169 -2.62 -7.54 0.99
CA ARG A 169 -2.27 -7.18 -0.39
C ARG A 169 -2.24 -8.40 -1.30
N VAL A 170 -1.97 -9.59 -0.75
CA VAL A 170 -1.78 -10.82 -1.52
C VAL A 170 -3.02 -11.19 -2.31
N ASP A 171 -4.22 -11.12 -1.70
CA ASP A 171 -5.46 -11.49 -2.38
C ASP A 171 -5.69 -10.67 -3.66
N HIS A 172 -5.48 -9.35 -3.55
CA HIS A 172 -5.66 -8.44 -4.68
C HIS A 172 -4.55 -8.55 -5.73
N LEU A 173 -3.30 -8.55 -5.29
CA LEU A 173 -2.16 -8.52 -6.21
C LEU A 173 -1.94 -9.87 -6.89
N SER A 174 -2.20 -10.98 -6.20
CA SER A 174 -2.03 -12.32 -6.78
C SER A 174 -2.96 -12.60 -7.95
N SER A 175 -4.14 -11.98 -7.98
CA SER A 175 -5.07 -12.10 -9.12
C SER A 175 -4.54 -11.48 -10.41
N HIS A 176 -3.51 -10.62 -10.32
CA HIS A 176 -2.87 -9.98 -11.48
C HIS A 176 -1.59 -10.69 -11.91
N ARG A 177 -1.16 -11.75 -11.20
CA ARG A 177 -0.01 -12.54 -11.62
C ARG A 177 -0.30 -13.18 -12.97
N HIS A 178 0.58 -12.96 -13.95
CA HIS A 178 0.50 -13.72 -15.20
C HIS A 178 1.02 -15.13 -14.97
N PRO A 179 0.34 -16.17 -15.45
CA PRO A 179 0.96 -17.49 -15.55
C PRO A 179 2.18 -17.38 -16.49
N ASP A 180 3.27 -18.01 -16.12
CA ASP A 180 4.62 -17.95 -16.75
C ASP A 180 4.69 -18.49 -18.21
N THR A 181 3.59 -18.62 -18.93
CA THR A 181 3.50 -19.53 -20.09
C THR A 181 3.43 -18.88 -21.46
N SER A 182 3.53 -17.57 -21.60
CA SER A 182 3.50 -16.95 -22.94
C SER A 182 4.88 -16.39 -23.31
N PRO A 183 5.53 -16.89 -24.38
CA PRO A 183 6.70 -16.23 -24.97
C PRO A 183 6.27 -14.83 -25.42
N ARG A 184 6.75 -13.81 -24.74
CA ARG A 184 6.50 -12.42 -25.12
C ARG A 184 7.63 -11.94 -26.02
N ALA A 185 7.28 -11.26 -27.08
CA ALA A 185 8.28 -10.58 -27.91
C ALA A 185 8.88 -9.39 -27.14
N GLY A 186 10.19 -9.45 -26.89
CA GLY A 186 10.97 -8.39 -26.26
C GLY A 186 10.94 -8.39 -24.72
N THR A 187 11.89 -7.68 -24.13
CA THR A 187 12.04 -7.52 -22.68
C THR A 187 11.37 -6.21 -22.22
N ARG A 188 10.50 -6.25 -21.23
CA ARG A 188 9.76 -5.09 -20.72
C ARG A 188 10.31 -4.57 -19.42
N VAL A 189 10.61 -3.27 -19.37
CA VAL A 189 11.12 -2.57 -18.19
C VAL A 189 10.10 -1.54 -17.71
N ALA A 190 9.60 -1.70 -16.48
CA ALA A 190 8.71 -0.75 -15.86
C ALA A 190 9.49 0.35 -15.13
N LEU A 191 9.15 1.60 -15.38
CA LEU A 191 9.70 2.77 -14.69
C LEU A 191 8.65 3.33 -13.72
N LEU A 192 8.90 3.23 -12.41
CA LEU A 192 8.00 3.69 -11.35
C LEU A 192 8.61 4.90 -10.63
N PRO A 193 8.43 6.13 -11.15
CA PRO A 193 9.08 7.32 -10.60
C PRO A 193 8.48 7.80 -9.27
N GLY A 194 7.40 7.17 -8.79
CA GLY A 194 6.76 7.50 -7.52
C GLY A 194 5.30 7.97 -7.65
N SER A 195 4.71 8.38 -6.52
CA SER A 195 3.28 8.70 -6.43
C SER A 195 2.96 10.18 -6.17
N ARG A 196 3.96 11.02 -5.95
CA ARG A 196 3.79 12.46 -5.68
C ARG A 196 4.44 13.29 -6.77
N ARG A 197 3.78 14.38 -7.16
CA ARG A 197 4.23 15.28 -8.22
C ARG A 197 5.74 15.59 -8.11
N TRP A 198 6.21 16.10 -6.99
CA TRP A 198 7.60 16.52 -6.80
C TRP A 198 8.60 15.35 -6.83
N ILE A 199 8.18 14.10 -6.48
CA ILE A 199 9.05 12.91 -6.64
C ILE A 199 9.17 12.58 -8.12
N VAL A 200 8.04 12.55 -8.83
CA VAL A 200 8.01 12.23 -10.26
C VAL A 200 8.84 13.26 -11.03
N GLU A 201 8.68 14.56 -10.78
CA GLU A 201 9.47 15.63 -11.38
C GLU A 201 10.98 15.46 -11.14
N GLY A 202 11.38 14.99 -9.95
CA GLY A 202 12.78 14.78 -9.59
C GLY A 202 13.40 13.49 -10.16
N VAL A 203 12.62 12.43 -10.30
CA VAL A 203 13.13 11.08 -10.59
C VAL A 203 12.89 10.65 -12.04
N LEU A 204 11.79 11.06 -12.66
CA LEU A 204 11.44 10.66 -14.02
C LEU A 204 12.56 10.97 -15.04
N PRO A 205 13.20 12.15 -15.03
CA PRO A 205 14.33 12.43 -15.95
C PRO A 205 15.47 11.42 -15.81
N LEU A 206 15.81 11.05 -14.56
CA LEU A 206 16.84 10.05 -14.27
C LEU A 206 16.50 8.69 -14.89
N PHE A 207 15.24 8.25 -14.75
CA PHE A 207 14.81 6.97 -15.27
C PHE A 207 14.73 6.94 -16.80
N LEU A 208 14.29 8.04 -17.42
CA LEU A 208 14.26 8.14 -18.89
C LEU A 208 15.66 8.17 -19.49
N GLU A 209 16.60 8.91 -18.90
CA GLU A 209 18.00 8.91 -19.32
C GLU A 209 18.66 7.53 -19.15
N ALA A 210 18.39 6.86 -18.03
CA ALA A 210 18.83 5.48 -17.84
C ALA A 210 18.22 4.53 -18.89
N GLY A 211 16.94 4.68 -19.20
CA GLY A 211 16.26 3.93 -20.27
C GLY A 211 16.92 4.12 -21.64
N ARG A 212 17.31 5.35 -21.98
CA ARG A 212 18.06 5.64 -23.23
C ARG A 212 19.42 4.93 -23.24
N ALA A 213 20.16 5.00 -22.14
CA ALA A 213 21.45 4.32 -22.01
C ALA A 213 21.29 2.78 -22.12
N MET A 214 20.23 2.23 -21.58
CA MET A 214 19.89 0.82 -21.71
C MET A 214 19.52 0.46 -23.15
N ARG A 215 18.65 1.24 -23.80
CA ARG A 215 18.22 1.02 -25.20
C ARG A 215 19.38 1.08 -26.18
N ALA A 216 20.34 1.98 -25.97
CA ALA A 216 21.56 2.08 -26.78
C ALA A 216 22.41 0.80 -26.73
N ARG A 217 22.33 0.02 -25.64
CA ARG A 217 23.08 -1.25 -25.47
C ARG A 217 22.25 -2.48 -25.79
N ARG A 218 20.91 -2.38 -25.71
CA ARG A 218 19.95 -3.46 -25.97
C ARG A 218 18.70 -2.89 -26.65
N ALA A 219 18.61 -3.03 -27.97
CA ALA A 219 17.55 -2.45 -28.77
C ALA A 219 16.17 -3.12 -28.59
N ASP A 220 16.13 -4.37 -28.08
CA ASP A 220 14.91 -5.16 -27.84
C ASP A 220 14.12 -4.73 -26.58
N LEU A 221 14.61 -3.76 -25.81
CA LEU A 221 13.96 -3.31 -24.58
C LEU A 221 12.74 -2.45 -24.87
N GLY A 222 11.57 -2.83 -24.30
CA GLY A 222 10.38 -1.98 -24.22
C GLY A 222 10.30 -1.30 -22.85
N PHE A 223 9.80 -0.06 -22.81
CA PHE A 223 9.68 0.70 -21.57
C PHE A 223 8.24 1.10 -21.31
N GLY A 224 7.81 1.03 -20.03
CA GLY A 224 6.53 1.54 -19.56
C GLY A 224 6.75 2.48 -18.36
N VAL A 225 6.22 3.71 -18.42
CA VAL A 225 6.16 4.60 -17.26
C VAL A 225 4.87 4.31 -16.50
N ILE A 226 5.01 3.73 -15.31
CA ILE A 226 3.85 3.35 -14.48
C ILE A 226 3.52 4.50 -13.55
N ALA A 227 2.47 5.22 -13.87
CA ALA A 227 2.00 6.36 -13.11
C ALA A 227 1.11 5.94 -11.94
N SER A 228 1.18 6.68 -10.83
CA SER A 228 0.31 6.44 -9.69
C SER A 228 -1.14 6.85 -10.00
N PRO A 229 -2.15 6.07 -9.61
CA PRO A 229 -3.56 6.42 -9.78
C PRO A 229 -4.00 7.61 -8.90
N PHE A 230 -3.11 8.08 -8.02
CA PHE A 230 -3.31 9.25 -7.17
C PHE A 230 -2.72 10.55 -7.76
N LEU A 231 -2.09 10.49 -8.92
CA LEU A 231 -1.75 11.69 -9.68
C LEU A 231 -2.97 12.08 -10.53
N ARG A 232 -3.40 13.33 -10.41
CA ARG A 232 -4.44 13.86 -11.29
C ARG A 232 -3.91 13.91 -12.72
N GLN A 233 -4.79 13.72 -13.69
CA GLN A 233 -4.43 13.67 -15.10
C GLN A 233 -3.71 14.93 -15.57
N ASP A 234 -4.23 16.12 -15.19
CA ASP A 234 -3.61 17.41 -15.51
C ASP A 234 -2.19 17.57 -14.91
N VAL A 235 -1.98 17.04 -13.70
CA VAL A 235 -0.68 17.03 -13.04
C VAL A 235 0.27 16.06 -13.74
N LEU A 236 -0.21 14.87 -14.09
CA LEU A 236 0.58 13.87 -14.82
C LEU A 236 1.02 14.43 -16.17
N GLU A 237 0.10 15.01 -16.94
CA GLU A 237 0.41 15.63 -18.23
C GLU A 237 1.40 16.79 -18.11
N ALA A 238 1.25 17.64 -17.08
CA ALA A 238 2.18 18.73 -16.83
C ALA A 238 3.60 18.24 -16.54
N VAL A 239 3.73 17.14 -15.78
CA VAL A 239 5.03 16.53 -15.45
C VAL A 239 5.64 15.80 -16.66
N LEU A 240 4.84 15.17 -17.50
CA LEU A 240 5.33 14.45 -18.68
C LEU A 240 5.70 15.37 -19.84
N ARG A 241 5.07 16.54 -19.94
CA ARG A 241 5.24 17.49 -21.06
C ARG A 241 6.72 17.82 -21.36
N PRO A 242 7.59 18.14 -20.38
CA PRO A 242 9.00 18.43 -20.65
C PRO A 242 9.79 17.22 -21.18
N HIS A 243 9.23 16.02 -21.04
CA HIS A 243 9.91 14.75 -21.34
C HIS A 243 9.33 14.02 -22.55
N ARG A 244 8.41 14.66 -23.33
CA ARG A 244 7.75 14.04 -24.49
C ARG A 244 8.75 13.41 -25.46
N ARG A 245 9.80 14.17 -25.85
CA ARG A 245 10.82 13.66 -26.74
C ARG A 245 11.51 12.41 -26.19
N ALA A 246 11.83 12.38 -24.90
CA ALA A 246 12.45 11.21 -24.27
C ALA A 246 11.52 9.99 -24.25
N LEU A 247 10.23 10.21 -24.01
CA LEU A 247 9.21 9.16 -24.04
C LEU A 247 9.03 8.61 -25.47
N GLU A 248 9.00 9.47 -26.49
CA GLU A 248 8.92 9.09 -27.90
C GLU A 248 10.15 8.29 -28.33
N GLU A 249 11.37 8.77 -28.04
CA GLU A 249 12.63 8.07 -28.33
C GLU A 249 12.69 6.67 -27.69
N LEU A 250 12.10 6.51 -26.52
CA LEU A 250 11.97 5.22 -25.83
C LEU A 250 10.74 4.43 -26.26
N SER A 251 9.86 4.98 -27.09
CA SER A 251 8.53 4.42 -27.36
C SER A 251 7.86 3.98 -26.05
N ALA A 252 8.02 4.80 -24.98
CA ALA A 252 7.58 4.46 -23.66
C ALA A 252 6.08 4.69 -23.50
N GLU A 253 5.35 3.63 -23.18
CA GLU A 253 3.93 3.71 -22.84
C GLU A 253 3.77 4.31 -21.44
N VAL A 254 2.83 5.25 -21.27
CA VAL A 254 2.46 5.78 -19.96
C VAL A 254 1.17 5.09 -19.49
N VAL A 255 1.29 4.30 -18.42
CA VAL A 255 0.18 3.49 -17.90
C VAL A 255 -0.22 4.01 -16.52
N GLN A 256 -1.46 4.43 -16.36
CA GLN A 256 -2.06 4.81 -15.07
C GLN A 256 -3.17 3.83 -14.68
N ASP A 257 -4.12 3.62 -15.56
CA ASP A 257 -5.16 2.61 -15.40
C ASP A 257 -4.63 1.23 -15.85
N GLY A 258 -5.07 0.18 -15.18
CA GLY A 258 -4.57 -1.18 -15.46
C GLY A 258 -3.10 -1.42 -15.07
N ARG A 259 -2.51 -0.52 -14.27
CA ARG A 259 -1.09 -0.54 -13.89
C ARG A 259 -0.61 -1.87 -13.30
N LEU A 260 -1.46 -2.60 -12.56
CA LEU A 260 -1.07 -3.88 -11.96
C LEU A 260 -0.83 -4.96 -13.02
N GLY A 261 -1.63 -4.99 -14.08
CA GLY A 261 -1.38 -5.86 -15.24
C GLY A 261 -0.08 -5.50 -15.96
N ALA A 262 0.20 -4.20 -16.14
CA ALA A 262 1.45 -3.75 -16.74
C ALA A 262 2.66 -4.10 -15.88
N LEU A 263 2.57 -3.97 -14.54
CA LEU A 263 3.61 -4.39 -13.60
C LEU A 263 3.84 -5.90 -13.67
N ALA A 264 2.78 -6.69 -13.55
CA ALA A 264 2.87 -8.15 -13.61
C ALA A 264 3.43 -8.65 -14.96
N GLY A 265 3.25 -7.86 -16.01
CA GLY A 265 3.78 -8.11 -17.35
C GLY A 265 5.21 -7.63 -17.58
N SER A 266 5.89 -7.08 -16.57
CA SER A 266 7.25 -6.55 -16.71
C SER A 266 8.31 -7.58 -16.29
N ASP A 267 9.42 -7.63 -17.01
CA ASP A 267 10.57 -8.50 -16.69
C ASP A 267 11.46 -7.88 -15.61
N LEU A 268 11.51 -6.55 -15.55
CA LEU A 268 12.26 -5.78 -14.56
C LEU A 268 11.53 -4.48 -14.26
N ALA A 269 11.63 -4.02 -13.03
CA ALA A 269 11.16 -2.70 -12.62
C ALA A 269 12.31 -1.83 -12.10
N ILE A 270 12.30 -0.53 -12.44
CA ILE A 270 13.15 0.49 -11.85
C ILE A 270 12.24 1.39 -11.02
N THR A 271 12.44 1.42 -9.71
CA THR A 271 11.48 2.06 -8.79
C THR A 271 12.17 2.86 -7.70
N VAL A 272 11.42 3.78 -7.08
CA VAL A 272 11.83 4.43 -5.83
C VAL A 272 11.34 3.62 -4.61
N PRO A 273 11.95 3.77 -3.43
CA PRO A 273 11.45 3.14 -2.20
C PRO A 273 10.00 3.52 -1.90
N GLY A 274 9.23 2.56 -1.40
CA GLY A 274 7.82 2.75 -1.03
C GLY A 274 6.99 1.48 -1.20
N THR A 275 5.67 1.61 -1.12
CA THR A 275 4.70 0.51 -1.31
C THR A 275 4.86 -0.22 -2.65
N ASN A 276 5.34 0.47 -3.67
CA ASN A 276 5.64 -0.15 -4.98
C ASN A 276 6.57 -1.36 -4.87
N THR A 277 7.56 -1.31 -3.94
CA THR A 277 8.51 -2.42 -3.78
C THR A 277 7.84 -3.67 -3.22
N VAL A 278 6.78 -3.52 -2.41
CA VAL A 278 5.97 -4.64 -1.92
C VAL A 278 5.04 -5.17 -3.01
N GLU A 279 4.40 -4.28 -3.77
CA GLU A 279 3.56 -4.68 -4.90
C GLU A 279 4.36 -5.52 -5.91
N LEU A 280 5.54 -5.04 -6.30
CA LEU A 280 6.46 -5.75 -7.20
C LEU A 280 6.91 -7.10 -6.59
N ALA A 281 7.20 -7.15 -5.30
CA ALA A 281 7.60 -8.37 -4.62
C ALA A 281 6.47 -9.41 -4.61
N ILE A 282 5.25 -9.03 -4.26
CA ILE A 282 4.09 -9.93 -4.30
C ILE A 282 3.83 -10.42 -5.72
N LEU A 283 3.94 -9.56 -6.73
CA LEU A 283 3.82 -9.95 -8.14
C LEU A 283 5.01 -10.81 -8.61
N GLY A 284 6.14 -10.80 -7.88
CA GLY A 284 7.36 -11.50 -8.22
C GLY A 284 8.15 -10.85 -9.35
N VAL A 285 8.00 -9.53 -9.50
CA VAL A 285 8.73 -8.73 -10.50
C VAL A 285 10.08 -8.32 -9.93
N PRO A 286 11.19 -8.74 -10.52
CA PRO A 286 12.53 -8.27 -10.16
C PRO A 286 12.63 -6.76 -10.25
N MET A 287 13.43 -6.13 -9.39
CA MET A 287 13.51 -4.67 -9.38
C MET A 287 14.89 -4.13 -9.02
N VAL A 288 15.18 -2.93 -9.49
CA VAL A 288 16.26 -2.04 -9.01
C VAL A 288 15.60 -0.91 -8.23
N VAL A 289 15.99 -0.72 -6.97
CA VAL A 289 15.46 0.35 -6.12
C VAL A 289 16.43 1.52 -6.10
N VAL A 290 15.95 2.71 -6.45
CA VAL A 290 16.77 3.90 -6.63
C VAL A 290 16.35 4.99 -5.66
N LEU A 291 17.25 5.41 -4.77
CA LEU A 291 17.08 6.50 -3.81
C LEU A 291 18.11 7.59 -4.05
N PRO A 292 17.87 8.53 -5.02
CA PRO A 292 18.81 9.57 -5.37
C PRO A 292 18.76 10.72 -4.36
N LEU A 293 19.61 10.69 -3.33
CA LEU A 293 19.60 11.66 -2.23
C LEU A 293 19.98 13.09 -2.63
N HIS A 294 20.54 13.30 -3.82
CA HIS A 294 20.87 14.61 -4.38
C HIS A 294 19.69 15.27 -5.12
N ARG A 295 18.58 14.54 -5.29
CA ARG A 295 17.35 15.03 -5.90
C ARG A 295 16.26 15.19 -4.82
N PRO A 296 15.17 15.94 -5.05
CA PRO A 296 14.10 16.11 -4.07
C PRO A 296 13.32 14.82 -3.87
N VAL A 297 13.93 13.85 -3.19
CA VAL A 297 13.28 12.59 -2.78
C VAL A 297 13.20 12.60 -1.25
N HIS A 298 12.00 12.46 -0.67
CA HIS A 298 11.87 12.40 0.77
C HIS A 298 12.36 11.05 1.29
N VAL A 299 13.40 11.09 2.10
CA VAL A 299 13.67 10.02 3.07
C VAL A 299 12.53 10.07 4.10
N ARG A 300 11.86 8.96 4.30
CA ARG A 300 10.79 8.82 5.30
C ARG A 300 11.40 9.07 6.67
N THR A 301 10.98 10.15 7.33
CA THR A 301 11.34 10.45 8.71
C THR A 301 10.08 10.37 9.54
N GLU A 302 10.08 9.55 10.59
CA GLU A 302 8.93 9.43 11.49
C GLU A 302 9.12 10.39 12.68
N GLY A 303 8.05 11.09 13.06
CA GLY A 303 7.99 11.88 14.28
C GLY A 303 8.49 13.33 14.18
N LEU A 304 9.06 13.84 15.28
CA LEU A 304 9.45 15.25 15.49
C LEU A 304 10.43 15.79 14.43
N SER A 305 11.25 14.92 13.85
CA SER A 305 12.26 15.25 12.84
C SER A 305 11.65 15.73 11.52
N GLU A 306 10.40 15.35 11.20
CA GLU A 306 9.72 15.82 10.00
C GLU A 306 9.18 17.25 10.18
N TRP A 307 8.72 17.57 11.39
CA TRP A 307 8.30 18.94 11.74
C TRP A 307 9.46 19.93 11.67
N LEU A 308 10.63 19.56 12.19
CA LEU A 308 11.86 20.34 12.10
C LEU A 308 12.37 20.50 10.65
N GLY A 309 12.12 19.52 9.78
CA GLY A 309 12.48 19.57 8.36
C GLY A 309 11.71 20.59 7.52
N ARG A 310 10.66 21.23 8.08
CA ARG A 310 9.87 22.29 7.43
C ARG A 310 10.44 23.70 7.61
N ILE A 311 11.44 23.86 8.48
CA ILE A 311 12.07 25.17 8.74
C ILE A 311 12.94 25.55 7.54
N PRO A 312 12.71 26.71 6.87
CA PRO A 312 13.54 27.16 5.76
C PRO A 312 15.03 27.26 6.16
N GLY A 313 15.91 26.69 5.32
CA GLY A 313 17.36 26.67 5.57
C GLY A 313 17.87 25.52 6.45
N LEU A 314 17.19 25.15 7.52
CA LEU A 314 17.59 24.04 8.41
C LEU A 314 17.20 22.67 7.85
N GLY A 315 16.10 22.62 7.10
CA GLY A 315 15.56 21.38 6.55
C GLY A 315 16.50 20.62 5.60
N HIS A 316 17.33 21.33 4.83
CA HIS A 316 18.29 20.69 3.92
C HIS A 316 19.46 20.06 4.67
N ALA A 317 19.97 20.73 5.71
CA ALA A 317 21.05 20.20 6.53
C ALA A 317 20.60 18.96 7.33
N ILE A 318 19.40 19.01 7.91
CA ILE A 318 18.81 17.87 8.66
C ILE A 318 18.57 16.69 7.72
N LYS A 319 18.00 16.92 6.54
CA LYS A 319 17.77 15.87 5.54
C LYS A 319 19.09 15.23 5.06
N GLY A 320 20.11 16.05 4.83
CA GLY A 320 21.46 15.57 4.48
C GLY A 320 22.10 14.73 5.59
N LEU A 321 21.94 15.13 6.84
CA LEU A 321 22.45 14.38 8.00
C LEU A 321 21.70 13.06 8.18
N MET A 322 20.38 13.06 8.01
CA MET A 322 19.55 11.85 8.10
C MET A 322 19.84 10.88 6.97
N ALA A 323 20.03 11.38 5.74
CA ALA A 323 20.45 10.57 4.60
C ALA A 323 21.81 9.92 4.85
N ARG A 324 22.79 10.68 5.38
CA ARG A 324 24.10 10.15 5.80
C ARG A 324 23.99 9.12 6.91
N ARG A 325 23.08 9.34 7.88
CA ARG A 325 22.82 8.39 8.97
C ARG A 325 22.18 7.10 8.46
N PHE A 326 21.23 7.21 7.52
CA PHE A 326 20.61 6.06 6.85
C PHE A 326 21.66 5.21 6.14
N VAL A 327 22.51 5.84 5.33
CA VAL A 327 23.60 5.14 4.61
C VAL A 327 24.61 4.53 5.60
N ARG A 328 24.99 5.26 6.68
CA ARG A 328 25.93 4.74 7.70
C ARG A 328 25.41 3.57 8.50
N ARG A 329 24.08 3.48 8.71
CA ARG A 329 23.47 2.38 9.45
C ARG A 329 23.27 1.12 8.60
N GLY A 330 23.51 1.18 7.30
CA GLY A 330 23.28 0.07 6.38
C GLY A 330 21.80 -0.36 6.33
N GLU A 331 20.89 0.56 6.65
CA GLU A 331 19.46 0.29 6.62
C GLU A 331 19.00 0.10 5.16
N PHE A 332 18.17 -0.90 4.91
CA PHE A 332 17.62 -1.14 3.58
C PHE A 332 16.54 -0.11 3.24
N ALA A 333 16.53 0.37 1.99
CA ALA A 333 15.53 1.28 1.46
C ALA A 333 14.28 0.52 0.96
N ALA A 334 14.50 -0.65 0.36
CA ALA A 334 13.44 -1.51 -0.17
C ALA A 334 12.78 -2.33 0.95
N TRP A 335 11.45 -2.37 0.96
CA TRP A 335 10.71 -3.21 1.91
C TRP A 335 11.09 -4.69 1.85
N PRO A 336 11.23 -5.33 0.68
CA PRO A 336 11.65 -6.74 0.62
C PRO A 336 12.98 -7.02 1.30
N ASN A 337 13.97 -6.10 1.14
CA ASN A 337 15.27 -6.26 1.78
C ASN A 337 15.18 -6.11 3.32
N ARG A 338 14.33 -5.18 3.80
CA ARG A 338 14.04 -5.00 5.23
C ARG A 338 13.40 -6.25 5.83
N GLU A 339 12.39 -6.77 5.16
CA GLU A 339 11.63 -7.95 5.60
C GLU A 339 12.54 -9.18 5.68
N ALA A 340 13.39 -9.36 4.67
CA ALA A 340 14.34 -10.47 4.61
C ALA A 340 15.54 -10.29 5.54
N GLY A 341 15.79 -9.10 6.08
CA GLY A 341 17.02 -8.79 6.82
C GLY A 341 18.31 -8.86 5.98
N ARG A 342 18.19 -8.97 4.65
CA ARG A 342 19.29 -9.09 3.69
C ARG A 342 18.93 -8.49 2.33
N ARG A 343 19.94 -8.29 1.51
CA ARG A 343 19.74 -7.76 0.15
C ARG A 343 19.24 -8.85 -0.79
N ILE A 344 17.98 -8.74 -1.21
CA ILE A 344 17.37 -9.54 -2.30
C ILE A 344 17.41 -8.75 -3.60
N VAL A 345 17.07 -7.46 -3.53
CA VAL A 345 17.09 -6.56 -4.68
C VAL A 345 18.20 -5.53 -4.54
N PRO A 346 18.86 -5.13 -5.64
CA PRO A 346 19.85 -4.07 -5.61
C PRO A 346 19.21 -2.73 -5.24
N GLU A 347 19.93 -1.96 -4.41
CA GLU A 347 19.57 -0.62 -4.00
C GLU A 347 20.69 0.35 -4.37
N LEU A 348 20.36 1.35 -5.17
CA LEU A 348 21.23 2.46 -5.53
C LEU A 348 20.88 3.66 -4.66
N VAL A 349 21.70 3.96 -3.67
CA VAL A 349 21.43 4.98 -2.66
C VAL A 349 22.53 6.06 -2.69
N GLY A 350 22.16 7.33 -2.72
CA GLY A 350 23.10 8.42 -2.66
C GLY A 350 23.13 9.27 -3.93
N ARG A 351 24.33 9.57 -4.45
CA ARG A 351 24.48 10.18 -5.76
C ARG A 351 24.37 9.09 -6.82
N VAL A 352 23.26 9.07 -7.52
CA VAL A 352 22.96 8.06 -8.54
C VAL A 352 22.85 8.73 -9.90
N SER A 353 23.67 8.30 -10.83
CA SER A 353 23.64 8.73 -12.23
C SER A 353 22.72 7.84 -13.08
N PRO A 354 22.30 8.30 -14.27
CA PRO A 354 21.59 7.47 -15.24
C PRO A 354 22.37 6.20 -15.62
N SER A 355 23.71 6.32 -15.72
CA SER A 355 24.60 5.20 -16.03
C SER A 355 24.57 4.13 -14.96
N ASP A 356 24.60 4.52 -13.66
CA ASP A 356 24.55 3.56 -12.55
C ASP A 356 23.24 2.74 -12.58
N VAL A 357 22.13 3.40 -12.88
CA VAL A 357 20.82 2.75 -13.01
C VAL A 357 20.80 1.79 -14.21
N ALA A 358 21.30 2.26 -15.35
CA ALA A 358 21.37 1.46 -16.56
C ALA A 358 22.26 0.21 -16.40
N GLU A 359 23.42 0.36 -15.77
CA GLU A 359 24.35 -0.74 -15.51
C GLU A 359 23.75 -1.78 -14.59
N ALA A 360 23.15 -1.35 -13.46
CA ALA A 360 22.49 -2.26 -12.52
C ALA A 360 21.32 -3.02 -13.19
N ALA A 361 20.51 -2.34 -13.98
CA ALA A 361 19.39 -2.94 -14.67
C ALA A 361 19.84 -3.93 -15.77
N LEU A 362 20.83 -3.55 -16.58
CA LEU A 362 21.37 -4.42 -17.63
C LEU A 362 22.10 -5.65 -17.07
N ALA A 363 22.80 -5.49 -15.96
CA ALA A 363 23.44 -6.63 -15.26
C ALA A 363 22.40 -7.68 -14.83
N LEU A 364 21.26 -7.24 -14.28
CA LEU A 364 20.16 -8.15 -13.94
C LEU A 364 19.55 -8.78 -15.19
N LEU A 365 19.29 -8.01 -16.23
CA LEU A 365 18.69 -8.49 -17.48
C LEU A 365 19.59 -9.47 -18.25
N SER A 366 20.90 -9.47 -17.99
CA SER A 366 21.84 -10.42 -18.60
C SER A 366 21.86 -11.78 -17.90
N ASP A 367 21.41 -11.88 -16.63
CA ASP A 367 21.27 -13.14 -15.87
C ASP A 367 19.79 -13.52 -15.73
N ARG A 368 19.23 -14.14 -16.76
CA ARG A 368 17.83 -14.61 -16.74
C ARG A 368 17.55 -15.53 -15.56
N ALA A 369 18.43 -16.44 -15.27
CA ALA A 369 18.28 -17.37 -14.14
C ALA A 369 18.29 -16.63 -12.79
N GLY A 370 19.12 -15.61 -12.66
CA GLY A 370 19.15 -14.70 -11.51
C GLY A 370 17.87 -13.89 -11.34
N LEU A 371 17.30 -13.34 -12.43
CA LEU A 371 16.00 -12.68 -12.41
C LEU A 371 14.90 -13.62 -11.92
N ASP A 372 14.84 -14.84 -12.47
CA ASP A 372 13.83 -15.82 -12.10
C ASP A 372 13.98 -16.25 -10.62
N ARG A 373 15.21 -16.42 -10.13
CA ARG A 373 15.49 -16.68 -8.71
C ARG A 373 15.01 -15.52 -7.84
N MET A 374 15.36 -14.28 -8.20
CA MET A 374 14.92 -13.08 -7.48
C MET A 374 13.39 -12.99 -7.43
N GLY A 375 12.69 -13.19 -8.55
CA GLY A 375 11.24 -13.18 -8.62
C GLY A 375 10.59 -14.23 -7.73
N ARG A 376 11.14 -15.47 -7.69
CA ARG A 376 10.67 -16.52 -6.77
C ARG A 376 10.88 -16.15 -5.30
N GLU A 377 12.05 -15.62 -4.99
CA GLU A 377 12.41 -15.22 -3.64
C GLU A 377 11.53 -14.07 -3.13
N LEU A 378 11.29 -13.07 -3.96
CA LEU A 378 10.36 -11.98 -3.65
C LEU A 378 8.95 -12.49 -3.35
N ARG A 379 8.43 -13.41 -4.17
CA ARG A 379 7.13 -14.03 -3.92
C ARG A 379 7.10 -14.83 -2.61
N SER A 380 8.17 -15.52 -2.26
CA SER A 380 8.23 -16.33 -1.04
C SER A 380 8.16 -15.49 0.24
N LEU A 381 8.68 -14.27 0.24
CA LEU A 381 8.59 -13.35 1.38
C LEU A 381 7.14 -13.00 1.76
N TYR A 382 6.28 -12.91 0.75
CA TYR A 382 4.87 -12.55 0.92
C TYR A 382 3.97 -13.75 0.62
N SER A 383 4.48 -14.96 0.88
CA SER A 383 3.71 -16.19 0.70
C SER A 383 2.68 -16.31 1.83
N THR A 384 1.43 -16.02 1.49
CA THR A 384 0.29 -16.18 2.37
C THR A 384 -0.78 -16.96 1.63
N PRO A 385 -1.46 -17.93 2.27
CA PRO A 385 -2.62 -18.57 1.67
C PRO A 385 -3.67 -17.55 1.25
N PRO A 386 -4.31 -17.69 0.09
CA PRO A 386 -5.36 -16.77 -0.38
C PRO A 386 -6.53 -16.70 0.62
N GLY A 387 -7.39 -15.69 0.50
CA GLY A 387 -8.54 -15.50 1.36
C GLY A 387 -8.25 -14.72 2.65
N VAL A 388 -7.20 -13.89 2.64
CA VAL A 388 -6.87 -13.04 3.81
C VAL A 388 -8.01 -12.12 4.19
N ALA A 389 -8.60 -11.42 3.22
CA ALA A 389 -9.74 -10.55 3.45
C ALA A 389 -10.96 -11.33 3.97
N GLU A 390 -11.18 -12.55 3.50
CA GLU A 390 -12.26 -13.40 3.99
C GLU A 390 -12.04 -13.82 5.44
N ARG A 391 -10.82 -14.20 5.83
CA ARG A 391 -10.48 -14.49 7.25
C ARG A 391 -10.76 -13.29 8.17
N VAL A 392 -10.45 -12.07 7.71
CA VAL A 392 -10.76 -10.84 8.45
C VAL A 392 -12.28 -10.67 8.60
N LEU A 393 -13.05 -10.85 7.52
CA LEU A 393 -14.50 -10.69 7.51
C LEU A 393 -15.18 -11.78 8.35
N GLU A 394 -14.73 -13.03 8.32
CA GLU A 394 -15.25 -14.12 9.16
C GLU A 394 -15.03 -13.81 10.65
N ALA A 395 -13.88 -13.28 11.04
CA ALA A 395 -13.63 -12.89 12.41
C ALA A 395 -14.53 -11.73 12.88
N MET A 396 -15.04 -10.92 11.95
CA MET A 396 -15.96 -9.79 12.21
C MET A 396 -17.44 -10.18 12.04
N ALA A 397 -17.73 -11.34 11.43
CA ALA A 397 -19.08 -11.79 11.06
C ALA A 397 -20.12 -11.69 12.18
N PRO A 398 -19.84 -12.09 13.45
CA PRO A 398 -20.80 -11.98 14.54
C PRO A 398 -21.29 -10.55 14.80
N ARG A 399 -20.41 -9.57 14.59
CA ARG A 399 -20.71 -8.13 14.79
C ARG A 399 -21.44 -7.51 13.61
N LEU A 400 -21.32 -8.12 12.42
CA LEU A 400 -22.04 -7.73 11.21
C LEU A 400 -23.39 -8.46 11.06
N GLY A 401 -23.74 -9.37 11.99
CA GLY A 401 -24.99 -10.11 11.98
C GLY A 401 -24.99 -11.31 11.03
N ALA A 402 -23.82 -11.77 10.61
CA ALA A 402 -23.65 -12.99 9.86
C ALA A 402 -23.29 -14.15 10.79
N ILE A 403 -23.78 -15.37 10.47
CA ILE A 403 -23.34 -16.57 11.16
C ILE A 403 -21.89 -16.86 10.71
N ALA A 404 -20.98 -16.94 11.67
CA ALA A 404 -19.60 -17.31 11.37
C ALA A 404 -19.55 -18.72 10.76
N ARG A 405 -18.89 -18.86 9.61
CA ARG A 405 -18.53 -20.17 9.07
C ARG A 405 -17.17 -20.57 9.63
N PRO A 406 -16.96 -21.84 10.02
CA PRO A 406 -15.62 -22.26 10.40
C PRO A 406 -14.67 -22.00 9.24
N SER A 407 -13.53 -21.37 9.54
CA SER A 407 -12.47 -21.15 8.54
C SER A 407 -12.05 -22.51 7.96
N PRO A 408 -11.86 -22.64 6.63
CA PRO A 408 -11.25 -23.85 6.10
C PRO A 408 -9.86 -23.97 6.73
N VAL A 409 -9.64 -25.07 7.44
CA VAL A 409 -8.31 -25.45 7.95
C VAL A 409 -7.40 -25.56 6.74
N PRO A 410 -6.23 -24.92 6.70
CA PRO A 410 -5.28 -25.11 5.61
C PRO A 410 -4.83 -26.58 5.67
N VAL A 411 -5.09 -27.30 4.56
CA VAL A 411 -4.56 -28.66 4.29
C VAL A 411 -3.14 -28.51 3.78
#